data_832cd0deec085672104e267d006d4be6
#
_entry.id   832cd0deec085672104e267d006d4be6
#
_cell.length_a   1.000
_cell.length_b   1.000
_cell.length_c   1.000
_cell.angle_alpha   90.00
_cell.angle_beta   90.00
_cell.angle_gamma   90.00
#
_symmetry.space_group_name_H-M   'P 1'
#
loop_
_entity.id
_entity.type
_entity.pdbx_description
1 polymer ?
#
loop_
_entity_poly.entity_id
_entity_poly.type
_entity_poly.pdbx_seq_one_letter_code
_entity_poly.pdbx_strand_id
1 'polypeptide(L)'
;MESNKIIPKGILFPFILLTTLFFAWAVPNNLTDTMLAAFKRIMSMSDSKTAWIQVVCYLLGYGCCAVPGALFIKKYTYKSGVMLGLGLYAFGALLFYPAMLSTGVNVDFSFFMYLLAIFVLFAGLSVLETSTNSYVLAIGPESTATRRLNLSQAFNPFGAITGVVISQIFILSQLNGMTATERAQ
;
A
#
# COMPACT_ATOMS: atom_id res chain seq x y z
N MET A 1 -30.57 -6.76 23.37
CA MET A 1 -29.97 -7.91 22.64
C MET A 1 -29.09 -7.51 21.39
N GLU A 2 -29.17 -6.29 20.88
CA GLU A 2 -28.28 -5.84 19.77
C GLU A 2 -26.84 -5.48 20.19
N SER A 3 -26.63 -5.17 21.45
CA SER A 3 -25.32 -4.73 22.02
C SER A 3 -24.18 -5.75 21.90
N ASN A 4 -24.47 -7.01 21.57
CA ASN A 4 -23.47 -8.07 21.52
C ASN A 4 -23.16 -8.57 20.08
N LYS A 5 -23.79 -7.97 19.07
CA LYS A 5 -23.51 -8.32 17.67
C LYS A 5 -22.21 -7.65 17.24
N ILE A 6 -21.31 -8.43 16.63
CA ILE A 6 -20.04 -7.91 16.08
C ILE A 6 -20.32 -6.82 15.05
N ILE A 7 -21.33 -7.03 14.19
CA ILE A 7 -21.73 -6.12 13.13
C ILE A 7 -23.25 -5.88 13.25
N PRO A 8 -23.71 -4.79 13.91
CA PRO A 8 -25.09 -4.36 13.86
C PRO A 8 -25.54 -4.03 12.43
N LYS A 9 -26.84 -4.24 12.12
CA LYS A 9 -27.36 -4.04 10.76
C LYS A 9 -27.09 -2.64 10.19
N GLY A 10 -27.13 -1.60 11.02
CA GLY A 10 -26.91 -0.20 10.60
C GLY A 10 -25.50 0.13 10.14
N ILE A 11 -24.49 -0.70 10.49
CA ILE A 11 -23.08 -0.48 10.13
C ILE A 11 -22.55 -1.49 9.12
N LEU A 12 -23.38 -2.41 8.65
CA LEU A 12 -22.96 -3.49 7.76
C LEU A 12 -22.32 -2.98 6.47
N PHE A 13 -22.95 -2.01 5.80
CA PHE A 13 -22.45 -1.48 4.54
C PHE A 13 -21.08 -0.78 4.68
N PRO A 14 -20.91 0.24 5.58
CA PRO A 14 -19.60 0.83 5.78
C PRO A 14 -18.55 -0.17 6.30
N PHE A 15 -18.95 -1.18 7.08
CA PHE A 15 -18.04 -2.24 7.52
C PHE A 15 -17.53 -3.08 6.35
N ILE A 16 -18.40 -3.48 5.41
CA ILE A 16 -17.99 -4.18 4.18
C ILE A 16 -17.01 -3.33 3.37
N LEU A 17 -17.30 -2.04 3.17
CA LEU A 17 -16.41 -1.13 2.44
C LEU A 17 -15.03 -1.01 3.10
N LEU A 18 -14.98 -0.88 4.43
CA LEU A 18 -13.72 -0.83 5.16
C LEU A 18 -12.96 -2.15 5.08
N THR A 19 -13.66 -3.28 5.15
CA THR A 19 -13.06 -4.62 5.02
C THR A 19 -12.48 -4.86 3.64
N THR A 20 -13.17 -4.41 2.58
CA THR A 20 -12.62 -4.51 1.22
C THR A 20 -11.36 -3.67 1.02
N LEU A 21 -11.17 -2.58 1.77
CA LEU A 21 -9.92 -1.82 1.74
C LEU A 21 -8.74 -2.65 2.25
N PHE A 22 -8.90 -3.46 3.31
CA PHE A 22 -7.84 -4.34 3.81
C PHE A 22 -7.37 -5.35 2.75
N PHE A 23 -8.31 -5.88 1.96
CA PHE A 23 -7.97 -6.71 0.81
C PHE A 23 -7.30 -5.88 -0.30
N ALA A 24 -7.92 -4.74 -0.67
CA ALA A 24 -7.53 -3.95 -1.83
C ALA A 24 -6.10 -3.39 -1.74
N TRP A 25 -5.68 -2.87 -0.58
CA TRP A 25 -4.31 -2.35 -0.47
C TRP A 25 -3.24 -3.44 -0.32
N ALA A 26 -3.61 -4.63 0.17
CA ALA A 26 -2.68 -5.74 0.30
C ALA A 26 -2.19 -6.26 -1.06
N VAL A 27 -3.04 -6.19 -2.09
CA VAL A 27 -2.67 -6.59 -3.46
C VAL A 27 -1.49 -5.76 -3.99
N PRO A 28 -1.59 -4.43 -4.14
CA PRO A 28 -0.49 -3.64 -4.70
C PRO A 28 0.70 -3.51 -3.75
N ASN A 29 0.52 -3.65 -2.43
CA ASN A 29 1.64 -3.70 -1.49
C ASN A 29 2.57 -4.88 -1.82
N ASN A 30 2.02 -6.07 -2.01
CA ASN A 30 2.79 -7.25 -2.39
C ASN A 30 3.31 -7.19 -3.85
N LEU A 31 2.61 -6.50 -4.76
CA LEU A 31 3.14 -6.19 -6.09
C LEU A 31 4.39 -5.29 -6.01
N THR A 32 4.38 -4.28 -5.13
CA THR A 32 5.51 -3.37 -4.95
C THR A 32 6.77 -4.10 -4.49
N ASP A 33 6.67 -5.06 -3.57
CA ASP A 33 7.80 -5.88 -3.14
C ASP A 33 8.41 -6.69 -4.29
N THR A 34 7.55 -7.24 -5.16
CA THR A 34 8.01 -7.97 -6.35
C THR A 34 8.62 -7.03 -7.39
N MET A 35 8.02 -5.85 -7.59
CA MET A 35 8.58 -4.82 -8.48
C MET A 35 9.95 -4.35 -8.01
N LEU A 36 10.18 -4.24 -6.71
CA LEU A 36 11.49 -3.89 -6.16
C LEU A 36 12.55 -4.93 -6.56
N ALA A 37 12.22 -6.22 -6.46
CA ALA A 37 13.11 -7.30 -6.92
C ALA A 37 13.36 -7.25 -8.44
N ALA A 38 12.35 -6.89 -9.23
CA ALA A 38 12.46 -6.68 -10.66
C ALA A 38 13.35 -5.48 -10.99
N PHE A 39 13.16 -4.33 -10.35
CA PHE A 39 14.01 -3.14 -10.53
C PHE A 39 15.48 -3.41 -10.20
N LYS A 40 15.73 -4.16 -9.12
CA LYS A 40 17.11 -4.56 -8.78
C LYS A 40 17.77 -5.33 -9.93
N ARG A 41 17.05 -6.22 -10.60
CA ARG A 41 17.55 -7.02 -11.71
C ARG A 41 17.71 -6.21 -12.99
N ILE A 42 16.70 -5.40 -13.36
CA ILE A 42 16.69 -4.60 -14.61
C ILE A 42 17.72 -3.50 -14.55
N MET A 43 17.80 -2.75 -13.45
CA MET A 43 18.69 -1.60 -13.30
C MET A 43 20.07 -2.00 -12.75
N SER A 44 20.35 -3.29 -12.59
CA SER A 44 21.63 -3.81 -12.01
C SER A 44 22.04 -3.05 -10.73
N MET A 45 21.05 -2.77 -9.87
CA MET A 45 21.27 -1.95 -8.68
C MET A 45 22.11 -2.69 -7.65
N SER A 46 23.00 -1.93 -6.99
CA SER A 46 23.74 -2.42 -5.83
C SER A 46 22.80 -2.72 -4.64
N ASP A 47 23.24 -3.61 -3.75
CA ASP A 47 22.49 -3.92 -2.52
C ASP A 47 22.23 -2.68 -1.66
N SER A 48 23.17 -1.73 -1.66
CA SER A 48 23.02 -0.45 -0.97
C SER A 48 21.88 0.40 -1.53
N LYS A 49 21.77 0.54 -2.85
CA LYS A 49 20.65 1.28 -3.49
C LYS A 49 19.30 0.61 -3.19
N THR A 50 19.25 -0.71 -3.21
CA THR A 50 18.04 -1.49 -2.85
C THR A 50 17.65 -1.30 -1.39
N ALA A 51 18.63 -1.29 -0.47
CA ALA A 51 18.39 -1.05 0.95
C ALA A 51 17.80 0.36 1.20
N TRP A 52 18.28 1.38 0.49
CA TRP A 52 17.72 2.73 0.59
C TRP A 52 16.25 2.81 0.19
N ILE A 53 15.81 2.03 -0.80
CA ILE A 53 14.40 1.96 -1.18
C ILE A 53 13.57 1.43 0.01
N GLN A 54 14.03 0.38 0.69
CA GLN A 54 13.32 -0.15 1.86
C GLN A 54 13.26 0.87 3.01
N VAL A 55 14.36 1.59 3.26
CA VAL A 55 14.38 2.66 4.28
C VAL A 55 13.37 3.76 3.94
N VAL A 56 13.32 4.21 2.69
CA VAL A 56 12.37 5.24 2.25
C VAL A 56 10.94 4.74 2.35
N CYS A 57 10.67 3.49 1.94
CA CYS A 57 9.33 2.91 2.01
C CYS A 57 8.85 2.74 3.45
N TYR A 58 9.57 1.97 4.25
CA TYR A 58 9.06 1.51 5.54
C TYR A 58 9.32 2.49 6.67
N LEU A 59 10.49 3.13 6.72
CA LEU A 59 10.81 4.07 7.78
C LEU A 59 10.20 5.46 7.53
N LEU A 60 10.48 6.05 6.37
CA LEU A 60 10.03 7.41 6.07
C LEU A 60 8.58 7.44 5.59
N GLY A 61 8.23 6.66 4.57
CA GLY A 61 6.89 6.65 4.00
C GLY A 61 5.85 6.08 4.97
N TYR A 62 6.09 4.89 5.48
CA TYR A 62 5.12 4.22 6.35
C TYR A 62 5.23 4.68 7.81
N GLY A 63 6.40 4.58 8.42
CA GLY A 63 6.59 4.87 9.84
C GLY A 63 6.36 6.34 10.20
N CYS A 64 7.06 7.26 9.53
CA CYS A 64 6.96 8.68 9.85
C CYS A 64 5.60 9.28 9.48
N CYS A 65 4.93 8.81 8.41
CA CYS A 65 3.65 9.35 7.97
C CYS A 65 2.45 8.85 8.79
N ALA A 66 2.59 7.78 9.58
CA ALA A 66 1.54 7.29 10.48
C ALA A 66 1.14 8.35 11.52
N VAL A 67 2.11 9.06 12.09
CA VAL A 67 1.86 10.08 13.12
C VAL A 67 1.10 11.28 12.55
N PRO A 68 1.53 11.95 11.46
CA PRO A 68 0.74 12.98 10.80
C PRO A 68 -0.65 12.49 10.38
N GLY A 69 -0.77 11.27 9.88
CA GLY A 69 -2.05 10.63 9.55
C GLY A 69 -2.98 10.54 10.75
N ALA A 70 -2.49 10.06 11.88
CA ALA A 70 -3.26 9.98 13.13
C ALA A 70 -3.69 11.36 13.64
N LEU A 71 -2.82 12.36 13.56
CA LEU A 71 -3.13 13.74 13.94
C LEU A 71 -4.19 14.36 13.01
N PHE A 72 -4.11 14.07 11.71
CA PHE A 72 -5.10 14.52 10.74
C PHE A 72 -6.48 13.93 11.05
N ILE A 73 -6.59 12.64 11.32
CA ILE A 73 -7.86 11.98 11.69
C ILE A 73 -8.44 12.58 12.97
N LYS A 74 -7.58 12.84 13.96
CA LYS A 74 -8.00 13.45 15.23
C LYS A 74 -8.57 14.84 15.04
N LYS A 75 -8.04 15.61 14.07
CA LYS A 75 -8.48 16.97 13.78
C LYS A 75 -9.75 17.02 12.92
N TYR A 76 -9.88 16.10 11.97
CA TYR A 76 -10.99 16.10 11.00
C TYR A 76 -11.95 14.92 11.26
N THR A 77 -11.92 13.89 10.42
CA THR A 77 -12.76 12.69 10.57
C THR A 77 -12.04 11.47 10.03
N TYR A 78 -12.46 10.28 10.47
CA TYR A 78 -11.97 9.01 9.92
C TYR A 78 -12.18 8.91 8.41
N LYS A 79 -13.36 9.34 7.92
CA LYS A 79 -13.68 9.37 6.49
C LYS A 79 -12.69 10.25 5.70
N SER A 80 -12.39 11.44 6.21
CA SER A 80 -11.42 12.35 5.56
C SER A 80 -10.02 11.74 5.52
N GLY A 81 -9.63 11.02 6.58
CA GLY A 81 -8.36 10.30 6.63
C GLY A 81 -8.28 9.18 5.57
N VAL A 82 -9.35 8.38 5.43
CA VAL A 82 -9.44 7.35 4.39
C VAL A 82 -9.35 7.97 2.99
N MET A 83 -10.07 9.07 2.74
CA MET A 83 -10.05 9.76 1.44
C MET A 83 -8.67 10.36 1.13
N LEU A 84 -8.01 10.96 2.13
CA LEU A 84 -6.64 11.47 1.99
C LEU A 84 -5.66 10.34 1.68
N GLY A 85 -5.73 9.24 2.43
CA GLY A 85 -4.87 8.08 2.23
C GLY A 85 -5.03 7.47 0.84
N LEU A 86 -6.28 7.28 0.38
CA LEU A 86 -6.58 6.80 -0.99
C LEU A 86 -6.07 7.78 -2.05
N GLY A 87 -6.25 9.09 -1.85
CA GLY A 87 -5.77 10.12 -2.77
C GLY A 87 -4.25 10.11 -2.91
N LEU A 88 -3.52 10.08 -1.79
CA LEU A 88 -2.05 9.98 -1.78
C LEU A 88 -1.58 8.67 -2.40
N TYR A 89 -2.25 7.56 -2.10
CA TYR A 89 -1.93 6.25 -2.65
C TYR A 89 -2.08 6.24 -4.17
N ALA A 90 -3.22 6.74 -4.69
CA ALA A 90 -3.46 6.86 -6.12
C ALA A 90 -2.46 7.81 -6.80
N PHE A 91 -2.15 8.95 -6.16
CA PHE A 91 -1.17 9.89 -6.68
C PHE A 91 0.23 9.28 -6.72
N GLY A 92 0.65 8.57 -5.66
CA GLY A 92 1.91 7.82 -5.66
C GLY A 92 1.99 6.80 -6.79
N ALA A 93 0.90 6.06 -7.04
CA ALA A 93 0.83 5.12 -8.16
C ALA A 93 0.96 5.81 -9.53
N LEU A 94 0.35 7.00 -9.71
CA LEU A 94 0.47 7.78 -10.95
C LEU A 94 1.90 8.31 -11.17
N LEU A 95 2.66 8.58 -10.11
CA LEU A 95 4.05 9.04 -10.23
C LEU A 95 5.00 7.99 -10.82
N PHE A 96 4.62 6.70 -10.84
CA PHE A 96 5.42 5.68 -11.54
C PHE A 96 5.45 5.90 -13.05
N TYR A 97 4.43 6.53 -13.63
CA TYR A 97 4.38 6.80 -15.06
C TYR A 97 5.50 7.77 -15.53
N PRO A 98 5.64 8.99 -14.97
CA PRO A 98 6.77 9.85 -15.32
C PRO A 98 8.12 9.25 -14.91
N ALA A 99 8.20 8.46 -13.82
CA ALA A 99 9.41 7.76 -13.46
C ALA A 99 9.85 6.77 -14.56
N MET A 100 8.91 6.03 -15.16
CA MET A 100 9.17 5.13 -16.27
C MET A 100 9.67 5.89 -17.51
N LEU A 101 9.03 7.01 -17.86
CA LEU A 101 9.44 7.82 -19.03
C LEU A 101 10.85 8.40 -18.90
N SER A 102 11.32 8.62 -17.68
CA SER A 102 12.67 9.16 -17.44
C SER A 102 13.79 8.13 -17.55
N THR A 103 13.49 6.84 -17.62
CA THR A 103 14.47 5.74 -17.59
C THR A 103 15.45 5.78 -18.76
N GLY A 104 15.02 6.31 -19.91
CA GLY A 104 15.88 6.47 -21.12
C GLY A 104 16.73 7.73 -21.14
N VAL A 105 16.57 8.66 -20.18
CA VAL A 105 17.23 9.97 -20.22
C VAL A 105 18.39 10.06 -19.21
N ASN A 106 18.12 9.69 -17.96
CA ASN A 106 19.12 9.75 -16.87
C ASN A 106 18.77 8.74 -15.77
N VAL A 107 19.65 7.79 -15.53
CA VAL A 107 19.42 6.67 -14.58
C VAL A 107 19.27 7.18 -13.14
N ASP A 108 20.07 8.17 -12.71
CA ASP A 108 19.99 8.69 -11.33
C ASP A 108 18.72 9.52 -11.12
N PHE A 109 18.29 10.28 -12.11
CA PHE A 109 17.00 11.00 -12.07
C PHE A 109 15.83 10.05 -12.04
N SER A 110 15.86 9.00 -12.84
CA SER A 110 14.82 7.95 -12.82
C SER A 110 14.75 7.27 -11.46
N PHE A 111 15.88 6.92 -10.87
CA PHE A 111 15.94 6.33 -9.55
C PHE A 111 15.30 7.25 -8.49
N PHE A 112 15.60 8.55 -8.53
CA PHE A 112 14.98 9.52 -7.63
C PHE A 112 13.46 9.62 -7.83
N MET A 113 12.99 9.62 -9.08
CA MET A 113 11.55 9.63 -9.39
C MET A 113 10.84 8.37 -8.88
N TYR A 114 11.43 7.19 -9.03
CA TYR A 114 10.91 5.95 -8.45
C TYR A 114 10.87 6.01 -6.92
N LEU A 115 11.92 6.52 -6.27
CA LEU A 115 11.96 6.70 -4.82
C LEU A 115 10.86 7.63 -4.34
N LEU A 116 10.63 8.74 -5.04
CA LEU A 116 9.56 9.69 -4.74
C LEU A 116 8.17 9.05 -4.89
N ALA A 117 7.94 8.32 -5.99
CA ALA A 117 6.69 7.62 -6.25
C ALA A 117 6.37 6.61 -5.13
N ILE A 118 7.37 5.80 -4.76
CA ILE A 118 7.26 4.83 -3.68
C ILE A 118 7.01 5.52 -2.34
N PHE A 119 7.75 6.58 -2.03
CA PHE A 119 7.56 7.35 -0.79
C PHE A 119 6.12 7.86 -0.65
N VAL A 120 5.58 8.50 -1.69
CA VAL A 120 4.21 9.04 -1.68
C VAL A 120 3.18 7.92 -1.56
N LEU A 121 3.40 6.80 -2.25
CA LEU A 121 2.53 5.63 -2.18
C LEU A 121 2.48 5.05 -0.76
N PHE A 122 3.63 4.83 -0.12
CA PHE A 122 3.71 4.31 1.25
C PHE A 122 3.21 5.31 2.30
N ALA A 123 3.41 6.61 2.10
CA ALA A 123 2.81 7.65 2.92
C ALA A 123 1.28 7.60 2.85
N GLY A 124 0.72 7.45 1.65
CA GLY A 124 -0.71 7.25 1.43
C GLY A 124 -1.23 5.99 2.11
N LEU A 125 -0.51 4.87 1.96
CA LEU A 125 -0.84 3.61 2.60
C LEU A 125 -0.87 3.73 4.13
N SER A 126 0.13 4.38 4.72
CA SER A 126 0.22 4.61 6.17
C SER A 126 -0.98 5.39 6.70
N VAL A 127 -1.35 6.49 6.03
CA VAL A 127 -2.53 7.30 6.39
C VAL A 127 -3.82 6.49 6.21
N LEU A 128 -3.93 5.74 5.11
CA LEU A 128 -5.09 4.90 4.80
C LEU A 128 -5.30 3.84 5.87
N GLU A 129 -4.26 3.09 6.21
CA GLU A 129 -4.33 2.01 7.20
C GLU A 129 -4.63 2.55 8.60
N THR A 130 -3.93 3.61 9.03
CA THR A 130 -4.19 4.26 10.32
C THR A 130 -5.64 4.75 10.42
N SER A 131 -6.17 5.33 9.34
CA SER A 131 -7.55 5.83 9.28
C SER A 131 -8.56 4.70 9.30
N THR A 132 -8.32 3.65 8.51
CA THR A 132 -9.26 2.52 8.38
C THR A 132 -9.32 1.69 9.65
N ASN A 133 -8.17 1.40 10.28
CA ASN A 133 -8.10 0.71 11.58
C ASN A 133 -8.90 1.48 12.64
N SER A 134 -8.67 2.78 12.76
CA SER A 134 -9.36 3.65 13.71
C SER A 134 -10.87 3.72 13.41
N TYR A 135 -11.25 3.78 12.15
CA TYR A 135 -12.65 3.83 11.75
C TYR A 135 -13.39 2.54 12.06
N VAL A 136 -12.80 1.36 11.79
CA VAL A 136 -13.38 0.05 12.12
C VAL A 136 -13.60 -0.09 13.63
N LEU A 137 -12.69 0.42 14.46
CA LEU A 137 -12.87 0.44 15.93
C LEU A 137 -14.03 1.33 16.34
N ALA A 138 -14.17 2.51 15.71
CA ALA A 138 -15.14 3.53 16.10
C ALA A 138 -16.57 3.31 15.57
N ILE A 139 -16.75 2.52 14.50
CA ILE A 139 -18.01 2.42 13.76
C ILE A 139 -19.15 1.69 14.51
N GLY A 140 -18.89 1.01 15.61
CA GLY A 140 -19.90 0.21 16.32
C GLY A 140 -19.63 0.10 17.83
N PRO A 141 -20.30 -0.83 18.53
CA PRO A 141 -20.18 -1.00 19.96
C PRO A 141 -18.74 -1.26 20.39
N GLU A 142 -18.29 -0.60 21.45
CA GLU A 142 -16.93 -0.73 21.99
C GLU A 142 -16.63 -2.16 22.45
N SER A 143 -17.60 -2.85 23.02
CA SER A 143 -17.48 -4.25 23.49
C SER A 143 -17.08 -5.25 22.38
N THR A 144 -17.30 -4.92 21.11
CA THR A 144 -16.97 -5.78 19.96
C THR A 144 -15.93 -5.15 19.01
N ALA A 145 -15.35 -4.00 19.37
CA ALA A 145 -14.44 -3.23 18.51
C ALA A 145 -13.25 -4.06 18.02
N THR A 146 -12.52 -4.73 18.92
CA THR A 146 -11.37 -5.57 18.60
C THR A 146 -11.74 -6.75 17.69
N ARG A 147 -12.90 -7.36 17.92
CA ARG A 147 -13.38 -8.48 17.07
C ARG A 147 -13.67 -8.00 15.65
N ARG A 148 -14.26 -6.80 15.49
CA ARG A 148 -14.50 -6.18 14.19
C ARG A 148 -13.19 -5.90 13.46
N LEU A 149 -12.20 -5.34 14.16
CA LEU A 149 -10.90 -5.06 13.59
C LEU A 149 -10.22 -6.35 13.12
N ASN A 150 -10.15 -7.37 13.97
CA ASN A 150 -9.55 -8.66 13.62
C ASN A 150 -10.25 -9.30 12.42
N LEU A 151 -11.59 -9.21 12.36
CA LEU A 151 -12.37 -9.73 11.23
C LEU A 151 -12.02 -8.98 9.94
N SER A 152 -11.92 -7.65 9.97
CA SER A 152 -11.53 -6.85 8.79
C SER A 152 -10.11 -7.16 8.34
N GLN A 153 -9.16 -7.24 9.28
CA GLN A 153 -7.76 -7.54 8.98
C GLN A 153 -7.55 -8.96 8.44
N ALA A 154 -8.44 -9.92 8.76
CA ALA A 154 -8.38 -11.27 8.22
C ALA A 154 -8.51 -11.33 6.69
N PHE A 155 -8.98 -10.27 6.04
CA PHE A 155 -9.05 -10.18 4.58
C PHE A 155 -7.75 -9.71 3.93
N ASN A 156 -6.82 -9.12 4.70
CA ASN A 156 -5.52 -8.68 4.20
C ASN A 156 -4.68 -9.84 3.62
N PRO A 157 -4.53 -11.01 4.27
CA PRO A 157 -3.80 -12.15 3.70
C PRO A 157 -4.34 -12.63 2.35
N PHE A 158 -5.64 -12.58 2.13
CA PHE A 158 -6.23 -12.94 0.83
C PHE A 158 -5.80 -11.96 -0.27
N GLY A 159 -5.75 -10.66 0.04
CA GLY A 159 -5.20 -9.65 -0.85
C GLY A 159 -3.71 -9.88 -1.13
N ALA A 160 -2.93 -10.20 -0.10
CA ALA A 160 -1.51 -10.51 -0.22
C ALA A 160 -1.26 -11.70 -1.15
N ILE A 161 -1.96 -12.81 -0.96
CA ILE A 161 -1.88 -14.00 -1.84
C ILE A 161 -2.26 -13.62 -3.28
N THR A 162 -3.34 -12.85 -3.46
CA THR A 162 -3.77 -12.37 -4.79
C THR A 162 -2.67 -11.53 -5.44
N GLY A 163 -2.04 -10.60 -4.71
CA GLY A 163 -0.93 -9.81 -5.19
C GLY A 163 0.28 -10.65 -5.63
N VAL A 164 0.65 -11.66 -4.83
CA VAL A 164 1.73 -12.60 -5.18
C VAL A 164 1.40 -13.38 -6.46
N VAL A 165 0.17 -13.88 -6.59
CA VAL A 165 -0.25 -14.64 -7.79
C VAL A 165 -0.22 -13.75 -9.03
N ILE A 166 -0.77 -12.54 -8.96
CA ILE A 166 -0.73 -11.55 -10.06
C ILE A 166 0.73 -11.25 -10.42
N SER A 167 1.57 -11.02 -9.44
CA SER A 167 2.99 -10.75 -9.59
C SER A 167 3.73 -11.88 -10.31
N GLN A 168 3.46 -13.12 -9.92
CA GLN A 168 4.05 -14.32 -10.54
C GLN A 168 3.65 -14.42 -12.00
N ILE A 169 2.38 -14.21 -12.33
CA ILE A 169 1.85 -14.37 -13.70
C ILE A 169 2.32 -13.23 -14.62
N PHE A 170 2.24 -11.97 -14.17
CA PHE A 170 2.45 -10.82 -15.05
C PHE A 170 3.86 -10.23 -15.00
N ILE A 171 4.59 -10.39 -13.90
CA ILE A 171 5.92 -9.78 -13.73
C ILE A 171 7.01 -10.84 -13.83
N LEU A 172 7.01 -11.82 -12.94
CA LEU A 172 8.10 -12.78 -12.83
C LEU A 172 8.17 -13.75 -14.01
N SER A 173 7.03 -14.17 -14.58
CA SER A 173 7.01 -15.03 -15.76
C SER A 173 7.66 -14.35 -16.98
N GLN A 174 7.40 -13.06 -17.18
CA GLN A 174 8.02 -12.30 -18.27
C GLN A 174 9.51 -12.10 -18.03
N LEU A 175 9.91 -11.70 -16.81
CA LEU A 175 11.34 -11.54 -16.46
C LEU A 175 12.15 -12.82 -16.59
N ASN A 176 11.57 -13.96 -16.29
CA ASN A 176 12.25 -15.26 -16.43
C ASN A 176 12.37 -15.72 -17.88
N GLY A 177 11.46 -15.28 -18.76
CA GLY A 177 11.50 -15.55 -20.19
C GLY A 177 12.47 -14.66 -20.99
N MET A 178 12.90 -13.54 -20.43
CA MET A 178 13.82 -12.60 -21.10
C MET A 178 15.27 -13.05 -20.95
N THR A 179 16.06 -12.91 -22.02
CA THR A 179 17.54 -13.05 -21.98
C THR A 179 18.17 -11.88 -21.23
N ALA A 180 19.42 -12.04 -20.79
CA ALA A 180 20.13 -10.97 -20.05
C ALA A 180 20.24 -9.66 -20.84
N THR A 181 20.30 -9.72 -22.17
CA THR A 181 20.36 -8.56 -23.09
C THR A 181 19.01 -7.86 -23.24
N GLU A 182 17.91 -8.61 -23.25
CA GLU A 182 16.56 -8.06 -23.35
C GLU A 182 16.08 -7.41 -22.03
N ARG A 183 16.70 -7.78 -20.90
CA ARG A 183 16.41 -7.19 -19.58
C ARG A 183 17.05 -5.82 -19.38
N ALA A 184 18.05 -5.48 -20.18
CA ALA A 184 18.83 -4.25 -20.08
C ALA A 184 18.37 -3.16 -21.07
N GLN A 185 17.42 -3.46 -21.95
CA GLN A 185 16.75 -2.53 -22.87
C GLN A 185 15.40 -2.05 -22.28
#